data_f5cd1e3a454b168514f191bc48967005
#
_entry.id   f5cd1e3a454b168514f191bc48967005
#
_cell.length_a   1.000
_cell.length_b   1.000
_cell.length_c   1.000
_cell.angle_alpha   90.00
_cell.angle_beta   90.00
_cell.angle_gamma   90.00
#
_symmetry.space_group_name_H-M   'P 1'
#
loop_
_entity.id
_entity.type
_entity.pdbx_description
1 polymer ?
#
loop_
_entity_poly.entity_id
_entity_poly.type
_entity_poly.pdbx_seq_one_letter_code
_entity_poly.pdbx_strand_id
1 'polypeptide(L)'
;MQRYRLPSEVEWEYAARGVNGDPYPWEGDASTSDKGCFLANFKPDRGNYTEDGNLITSKVGIYGANSNGLFDMAGNVAEWTNTVYTEAGVMSMSDVNPELRYDAALEDPYFLKRKSVRGGSWKDPISLIRSAWRSYEYQNQPRSYIGFRCVRSKAASTSNTATGKKKK
;
A
#
# COMPACT_ATOMS: atom_id res chain seq x y z
N MET A 1 -4.48 22.85 -10.46
CA MET A 1 -5.49 21.92 -9.94
C MET A 1 -4.76 20.73 -9.32
N GLN A 2 -4.96 20.44 -8.05
CA GLN A 2 -4.34 19.29 -7.40
C GLN A 2 -5.07 18.02 -7.86
N ARG A 3 -4.31 17.04 -8.37
CA ARG A 3 -4.89 15.78 -8.88
C ARG A 3 -4.63 14.67 -7.87
N TYR A 4 -5.67 13.93 -7.51
CA TYR A 4 -5.57 12.66 -6.82
C TYR A 4 -5.28 11.54 -7.82
N ARG A 5 -4.50 10.56 -7.41
CA ARG A 5 -4.16 9.37 -8.18
C ARG A 5 -3.95 8.16 -7.25
N LEU A 6 -3.90 6.97 -7.80
CA LEU A 6 -3.38 5.83 -7.07
C LEU A 6 -1.87 6.01 -6.78
N PRO A 7 -1.37 5.49 -5.66
CA PRO A 7 0.07 5.45 -5.41
C PRO A 7 0.78 4.55 -6.42
N SER A 8 2.06 4.79 -6.66
CA SER A 8 2.91 3.75 -7.21
C SER A 8 3.14 2.65 -6.17
N GLU A 9 3.58 1.48 -6.61
CA GLU A 9 3.92 0.38 -5.71
C GLU A 9 5.01 0.79 -4.71
N VAL A 10 6.01 1.53 -5.16
CA VAL A 10 7.11 2.03 -4.32
C VAL A 10 6.61 3.06 -3.30
N GLU A 11 5.77 4.00 -3.73
CA GLU A 11 5.16 4.98 -2.81
C GLU A 11 4.32 4.29 -1.74
N TRP A 12 3.55 3.27 -2.15
CA TRP A 12 2.72 2.51 -1.23
C TRP A 12 3.58 1.77 -0.19
N GLU A 13 4.62 1.06 -0.63
CA GLU A 13 5.52 0.31 0.26
C GLU A 13 6.28 1.24 1.21
N TYR A 14 6.80 2.35 0.72
CA TYR A 14 7.46 3.35 1.55
C TYR A 14 6.52 3.88 2.63
N ALA A 15 5.28 4.17 2.27
CA ALA A 15 4.26 4.65 3.20
C ALA A 15 3.88 3.58 4.25
N ALA A 16 3.84 2.29 3.87
CA ALA A 16 3.51 1.18 4.75
C ALA A 16 4.61 0.87 5.76
N ARG A 17 5.88 0.81 5.30
CA ARG A 17 7.04 0.47 6.15
C ARG A 17 7.35 1.52 7.20
N GLY A 18 6.86 2.74 7.05
CA GLY A 18 7.21 3.84 7.92
C GLY A 18 8.70 4.19 7.86
N VAL A 19 9.16 4.92 8.88
CA VAL A 19 10.54 5.43 8.94
C VAL A 19 11.57 4.35 9.31
N ASN A 20 11.14 3.27 9.97
CA ASN A 20 12.01 2.21 10.46
C ASN A 20 12.25 1.12 9.40
N GLY A 21 11.41 1.04 8.36
CA GLY A 21 11.49 0.00 7.35
C GLY A 21 11.00 -1.37 7.82
N ASP A 22 10.08 -1.39 8.79
CA ASP A 22 9.56 -2.60 9.41
C ASP A 22 8.88 -3.55 8.40
N PRO A 23 8.88 -4.87 8.67
CA PRO A 23 8.21 -5.85 7.81
C PRO A 23 6.70 -5.68 7.78
N TYR A 24 6.11 -5.12 8.84
CA TYR A 24 4.70 -4.75 8.96
C TYR A 24 4.56 -3.25 9.20
N PRO A 25 3.35 -2.67 9.11
CA PRO A 25 3.11 -1.26 9.44
C PRO A 25 3.29 -0.92 10.94
N TRP A 26 3.56 -1.90 11.77
CA TRP A 26 3.85 -1.80 13.21
C TRP A 26 5.23 -2.33 13.52
N GLU A 27 5.72 -2.07 14.73
CA GLU A 27 7.02 -2.53 15.19
C GLU A 27 7.02 -4.04 15.48
N GLY A 28 8.05 -4.73 15.01
CA GLY A 28 8.25 -6.16 15.22
C GLY A 28 7.44 -7.06 14.27
N ASP A 29 7.48 -8.37 14.56
CA ASP A 29 6.89 -9.42 13.73
C ASP A 29 5.58 -10.01 14.31
N ALA A 30 5.17 -9.59 15.50
CA ALA A 30 3.98 -10.11 16.16
C ALA A 30 2.70 -9.68 15.43
N SER A 31 1.73 -10.58 15.34
CA SER A 31 0.40 -10.28 14.80
C SER A 31 -0.54 -9.66 15.84
N THR A 32 -0.14 -9.72 17.11
CA THR A 32 -0.89 -9.22 18.25
C THR A 32 -0.02 -8.28 19.11
N SER A 33 -0.68 -7.36 19.77
CA SER A 33 -0.06 -6.50 20.80
C SER A 33 0.28 -7.32 22.06
N ASP A 34 1.02 -6.72 23.01
CA ASP A 34 1.30 -7.29 24.32
C ASP A 34 0.06 -7.64 25.13
N LYS A 35 -1.07 -7.04 24.79
CA LYS A 35 -2.38 -7.32 25.38
C LYS A 35 -3.17 -8.42 24.67
N GLY A 36 -2.57 -9.07 23.65
CA GLY A 36 -3.19 -10.12 22.85
C GLY A 36 -4.22 -9.61 21.82
N CYS A 37 -4.31 -8.30 21.58
CA CYS A 37 -5.19 -7.75 20.54
C CYS A 37 -4.53 -7.83 19.17
N PHE A 38 -5.26 -8.29 18.16
CA PHE A 38 -4.76 -8.29 16.77
C PHE A 38 -4.45 -6.87 16.30
N LEU A 39 -3.41 -6.75 15.47
CA LEU A 39 -2.91 -5.47 14.95
C LEU A 39 -3.42 -5.13 13.56
N ALA A 40 -4.12 -6.06 12.91
CA ALA A 40 -4.74 -5.89 11.60
C ALA A 40 -5.92 -6.86 11.44
N ASN A 41 -6.76 -6.62 10.43
CA ASN A 41 -7.79 -7.56 9.99
C ASN A 41 -7.22 -8.46 8.89
N PHE A 42 -6.96 -9.72 9.23
CA PHE A 42 -6.40 -10.73 8.33
C PHE A 42 -6.96 -12.11 8.70
N LYS A 43 -6.66 -13.13 7.91
CA LYS A 43 -7.05 -14.48 8.22
C LYS A 43 -6.15 -15.05 9.33
N PRO A 44 -6.65 -15.22 10.58
CA PRO A 44 -5.91 -15.89 11.63
C PRO A 44 -5.63 -17.36 11.30
N ASP A 45 -4.86 -18.03 12.14
CA ASP A 45 -4.51 -19.43 11.96
C ASP A 45 -5.73 -20.36 11.95
N ARG A 46 -5.49 -21.64 11.67
CA ARG A 46 -6.50 -22.65 11.44
C ARG A 46 -7.54 -22.73 12.56
N GLY A 47 -8.80 -22.61 12.19
CA GLY A 47 -9.95 -22.98 13.02
C GLY A 47 -10.89 -21.82 13.34
N ASN A 48 -10.38 -20.65 13.73
CA ASN A 48 -11.22 -19.49 14.04
C ASN A 48 -10.90 -18.31 13.13
N TYR A 49 -11.63 -18.20 12.01
CA TYR A 49 -11.44 -17.13 11.02
C TYR A 49 -11.98 -15.76 11.46
N THR A 50 -12.55 -15.70 12.66
CA THR A 50 -13.09 -14.47 13.25
C THR A 50 -12.36 -14.08 14.53
N GLU A 51 -11.20 -14.67 14.78
CA GLU A 51 -10.46 -14.44 16.02
C GLU A 51 -9.96 -12.99 16.14
N ASP A 52 -9.68 -12.33 15.01
CA ASP A 52 -9.38 -10.91 14.94
C ASP A 52 -10.62 -9.98 15.09
N GLY A 53 -11.81 -10.58 15.26
CA GLY A 53 -13.08 -9.90 15.44
C GLY A 53 -13.88 -9.68 14.15
N ASN A 54 -13.36 -10.09 12.99
CA ASN A 54 -14.01 -9.82 11.70
C ASN A 54 -13.95 -11.05 10.79
N LEU A 55 -15.06 -11.40 10.14
CA LEU A 55 -15.11 -12.47 9.14
C LEU A 55 -14.72 -11.98 7.73
N ILE A 56 -14.98 -10.72 7.47
CA ILE A 56 -14.73 -10.01 6.20
C ILE A 56 -14.09 -8.65 6.52
N THR A 57 -14.38 -7.63 5.74
CA THR A 57 -13.85 -6.27 5.97
C THR A 57 -14.31 -5.70 7.31
N SER A 58 -13.41 -5.02 7.99
CA SER A 58 -13.68 -4.23 9.19
C SER A 58 -13.92 -2.76 8.85
N LYS A 59 -14.42 -2.01 9.85
CA LYS A 59 -14.44 -0.54 9.74
C LYS A 59 -13.02 -0.01 9.62
N VAL A 60 -12.81 0.94 8.72
CA VAL A 60 -11.49 1.57 8.54
C VAL A 60 -11.04 2.30 9.81
N GLY A 61 -9.74 2.21 10.11
CA GLY A 61 -9.11 2.94 11.21
C GLY A 61 -9.39 2.40 12.60
N ILE A 62 -9.85 1.15 12.74
CA ILE A 62 -10.03 0.53 14.08
C ILE A 62 -8.73 -0.01 14.65
N TYR A 63 -7.75 -0.32 13.80
CA TYR A 63 -6.41 -0.73 14.19
C TYR A 63 -5.47 0.47 14.31
N GLY A 64 -4.31 0.29 14.94
CA GLY A 64 -3.34 1.35 15.12
C GLY A 64 -2.78 1.91 13.80
N ALA A 65 -2.50 3.20 13.78
CA ALA A 65 -1.78 3.83 12.67
C ALA A 65 -0.29 3.44 12.71
N ASN A 66 0.35 3.38 11.54
CA ASN A 66 1.80 3.23 11.45
C ASN A 66 2.53 4.55 11.84
N SER A 67 3.87 4.53 11.81
CA SER A 67 4.70 5.69 12.15
C SER A 67 4.49 6.92 11.25
N ASN A 68 3.90 6.74 10.07
CA ASN A 68 3.50 7.82 9.17
C ASN A 68 2.05 8.31 9.42
N GLY A 69 1.35 7.79 10.43
CA GLY A 69 -0.03 8.13 10.75
C GLY A 69 -1.06 7.51 9.80
N LEU A 70 -0.70 6.44 9.06
CA LEU A 70 -1.56 5.78 8.11
C LEU A 70 -2.17 4.51 8.72
N PHE A 71 -3.48 4.34 8.53
CA PHE A 71 -4.26 3.20 9.00
C PHE A 71 -4.40 2.13 7.92
N ASP A 72 -4.65 0.89 8.33
CA ASP A 72 -5.02 -0.24 7.48
C ASP A 72 -4.02 -0.48 6.32
N MET A 73 -2.71 -0.27 6.58
CA MET A 73 -1.65 -0.56 5.62
C MET A 73 -1.31 -2.06 5.54
N ALA A 74 -1.94 -2.90 6.35
CA ALA A 74 -1.85 -4.35 6.32
C ALA A 74 -3.22 -4.94 6.62
N GLY A 75 -3.67 -5.90 5.80
CA GLY A 75 -4.97 -6.54 5.97
C GLY A 75 -6.14 -5.65 5.58
N ASN A 76 -7.32 -5.98 6.07
CA ASN A 76 -8.61 -5.42 5.71
C ASN A 76 -8.92 -5.63 4.21
N VAL A 77 -8.51 -4.73 3.33
CA VAL A 77 -8.54 -4.93 1.88
C VAL A 77 -7.16 -4.69 1.29
N ALA A 78 -6.76 -5.51 0.34
CA ALA A 78 -5.58 -5.23 -0.46
C ALA A 78 -5.84 -3.99 -1.33
N GLU A 79 -4.78 -3.28 -1.73
CA GLU A 79 -4.96 -1.98 -2.36
C GLU A 79 -4.32 -1.89 -3.74
N TRP A 80 -5.09 -1.38 -4.70
CA TRP A 80 -4.61 -1.09 -6.03
C TRP A 80 -3.50 -0.04 -6.02
N THR A 81 -2.46 -0.32 -6.81
CA THR A 81 -1.46 0.68 -7.21
C THR A 81 -1.58 0.95 -8.71
N ASN A 82 -0.95 2.04 -9.18
CA ASN A 82 -0.90 2.33 -10.61
C ASN A 82 0.22 1.57 -11.35
N THR A 83 1.06 0.83 -10.62
CA THR A 83 2.20 0.11 -11.17
C THR A 83 1.76 -1.20 -11.84
N VAL A 84 2.28 -1.47 -13.03
CA VAL A 84 2.12 -2.79 -13.68
C VAL A 84 2.89 -3.83 -12.89
N TYR A 85 2.26 -4.97 -12.65
CA TYR A 85 2.92 -6.07 -11.98
C TYR A 85 3.87 -6.81 -12.90
N THR A 86 5.10 -6.95 -12.47
CA THR A 86 6.09 -7.88 -13.05
C THR A 86 6.69 -8.72 -11.92
N GLU A 87 7.08 -9.95 -12.22
CA GLU A 87 7.69 -10.86 -11.23
C GLU A 87 9.03 -10.32 -10.73
N ALA A 88 9.82 -9.74 -11.63
CA ALA A 88 11.09 -9.09 -11.27
C ALA A 88 10.91 -7.81 -10.43
N GLY A 89 9.69 -7.28 -10.36
CA GLY A 89 9.43 -5.99 -9.71
C GLY A 89 10.10 -4.83 -10.41
N VAL A 90 10.07 -3.68 -9.75
CA VAL A 90 10.77 -2.47 -10.21
C VAL A 90 12.28 -2.50 -9.92
N MET A 91 12.75 -3.50 -9.19
CA MET A 91 14.16 -3.68 -8.82
C MET A 91 15.10 -3.88 -10.02
N SER A 92 14.56 -4.30 -11.17
CA SER A 92 15.33 -4.42 -12.42
C SER A 92 15.53 -3.08 -13.14
N MET A 93 14.92 -2.01 -12.63
CA MET A 93 15.02 -0.68 -13.20
C MET A 93 16.09 0.12 -12.46
N SER A 94 17.05 0.69 -13.18
CA SER A 94 18.17 1.46 -12.61
C SER A 94 17.80 2.90 -12.22
N ASP A 95 16.53 3.21 -12.06
CA ASP A 95 16.07 4.57 -11.76
C ASP A 95 15.90 4.80 -10.25
N VAL A 96 16.08 6.05 -9.82
CA VAL A 96 15.96 6.47 -8.41
C VAL A 96 14.52 6.34 -7.88
N ASN A 97 13.52 6.41 -8.76
CA ASN A 97 12.10 6.22 -8.43
C ASN A 97 11.43 5.41 -9.55
N PRO A 98 11.73 4.11 -9.65
CA PRO A 98 11.27 3.30 -10.76
C PRO A 98 9.73 3.20 -10.73
N GLU A 99 9.10 3.59 -11.81
CA GLU A 99 7.67 3.51 -11.98
C GLU A 99 7.31 2.89 -13.32
N LEU A 100 6.73 1.71 -13.29
CA LEU A 100 6.23 1.04 -14.48
C LEU A 100 4.72 1.30 -14.59
N ARG A 101 4.35 2.30 -15.39
CA ARG A 101 2.94 2.61 -15.69
C ARG A 101 2.59 2.13 -17.08
N TYR A 102 1.50 1.42 -17.17
CA TYR A 102 0.88 1.06 -18.44
C TYR A 102 -0.60 0.78 -18.21
N ASP A 103 -1.45 1.50 -18.89
CA ASP A 103 -2.90 1.27 -18.86
C ASP A 103 -3.25 0.42 -20.07
N ALA A 104 -3.37 -0.89 -19.84
CA ALA A 104 -3.58 -1.86 -20.89
C ALA A 104 -4.94 -1.66 -21.57
N ALA A 105 -4.93 -1.66 -22.89
CA ALA A 105 -6.12 -1.66 -23.71
C ALA A 105 -6.84 -3.02 -23.67
N LEU A 106 -8.05 -3.08 -24.20
CA LEU A 106 -8.85 -4.31 -24.18
C LEU A 106 -8.16 -5.43 -24.98
N GLU A 107 -7.50 -5.07 -26.05
CA GLU A 107 -6.83 -5.97 -27.01
C GLU A 107 -5.44 -6.42 -26.54
N ASP A 108 -4.90 -5.76 -25.52
CA ASP A 108 -3.57 -6.09 -25.03
C ASP A 108 -3.49 -7.49 -24.42
N PRO A 109 -2.32 -8.14 -24.50
CA PRO A 109 -2.07 -9.42 -23.86
C PRO A 109 -2.40 -9.40 -22.36
N TYR A 110 -2.91 -10.51 -21.86
CA TYR A 110 -3.45 -10.61 -20.51
C TYR A 110 -2.43 -10.24 -19.40
N PHE A 111 -1.16 -10.57 -19.63
CA PHE A 111 -0.10 -10.24 -18.65
C PHE A 111 0.15 -8.74 -18.49
N LEU A 112 -0.12 -7.92 -19.52
CA LEU A 112 -0.01 -6.46 -19.41
C LEU A 112 -1.15 -5.82 -18.62
N LYS A 113 -2.26 -6.55 -18.40
CA LYS A 113 -3.41 -6.07 -17.62
C LYS A 113 -3.23 -6.26 -16.11
N ARG A 114 -2.13 -6.87 -15.67
CA ARG A 114 -1.85 -7.07 -14.25
C ARG A 114 -1.38 -5.78 -13.61
N LYS A 115 -2.03 -5.36 -12.53
CA LYS A 115 -1.62 -4.24 -11.68
C LYS A 115 -1.17 -4.76 -10.32
N SER A 116 -0.13 -4.15 -9.77
CA SER A 116 0.32 -4.49 -8.42
C SER A 116 -0.74 -4.14 -7.39
N VAL A 117 -0.98 -5.09 -6.48
CA VAL A 117 -1.87 -4.95 -5.34
C VAL A 117 -1.06 -5.20 -4.07
N ARG A 118 -1.26 -4.38 -3.06
CA ARG A 118 -0.43 -4.37 -1.86
C ARG A 118 -1.26 -4.51 -0.58
N GLY A 119 -0.57 -4.84 0.52
CA GLY A 119 -1.13 -4.87 1.88
C GLY A 119 -1.83 -6.16 2.28
N GLY A 120 -2.22 -7.00 1.32
CA GLY A 120 -3.06 -8.16 1.60
C GLY A 120 -4.43 -7.79 2.17
N SER A 121 -5.23 -8.77 2.52
CA SER A 121 -6.63 -8.54 2.89
C SER A 121 -7.08 -9.45 4.04
N TRP A 122 -8.33 -9.27 4.49
CA TRP A 122 -8.98 -10.09 5.53
C TRP A 122 -8.94 -11.60 5.28
N LYS A 123 -8.80 -12.04 4.03
CA LYS A 123 -8.74 -13.47 3.67
C LYS A 123 -7.32 -14.04 3.66
N ASP A 124 -6.30 -13.20 3.77
CA ASP A 124 -4.91 -13.58 3.61
C ASP A 124 -4.25 -13.83 4.98
N PRO A 125 -3.36 -14.85 5.11
CA PRO A 125 -2.64 -15.09 6.35
C PRO A 125 -1.61 -13.99 6.63
N ILE A 126 -1.11 -13.94 7.86
CA ILE A 126 -0.17 -12.93 8.34
C ILE A 126 1.06 -12.75 7.42
N SER A 127 1.58 -13.83 6.83
CA SER A 127 2.73 -13.77 5.93
C SER A 127 2.48 -12.99 4.64
N LEU A 128 1.23 -12.90 4.19
CA LEU A 128 0.83 -12.22 2.95
C LEU A 128 0.36 -10.77 3.15
N ILE A 129 0.31 -10.29 4.40
CA ILE A 129 0.00 -8.90 4.71
C ILE A 129 1.25 -8.08 5.07
N ARG A 130 2.45 -8.63 4.86
CA ARG A 130 3.72 -7.91 5.01
C ARG A 130 3.79 -6.71 4.08
N SER A 131 4.41 -5.62 4.55
CA SER A 131 4.62 -4.41 3.75
C SER A 131 5.34 -4.67 2.42
N ALA A 132 6.27 -5.65 2.39
CA ALA A 132 7.01 -6.03 1.18
C ALA A 132 6.28 -7.05 0.29
N TRP A 133 5.18 -7.65 0.80
CA TRP A 133 4.49 -8.68 0.02
C TRP A 133 3.86 -8.07 -1.24
N ARG A 134 4.11 -8.73 -2.38
CA ARG A 134 3.63 -8.30 -3.68
C ARG A 134 2.60 -9.29 -4.21
N SER A 135 1.51 -8.76 -4.70
CA SER A 135 0.46 -9.51 -5.38
C SER A 135 -0.01 -8.74 -6.60
N TYR A 136 -0.88 -9.35 -7.40
CA TYR A 136 -1.51 -8.67 -8.52
C TYR A 136 -2.96 -9.09 -8.70
N GLU A 137 -3.67 -8.25 -9.40
CA GLU A 137 -4.97 -8.61 -10.00
C GLU A 137 -5.07 -7.93 -11.38
N TYR A 138 -5.94 -8.44 -12.21
CA TYR A 138 -6.19 -7.85 -13.52
C TYR A 138 -7.02 -6.58 -13.39
N GLN A 139 -6.58 -5.50 -14.05
CA GLN A 139 -7.17 -4.15 -13.91
C GLN A 139 -8.67 -4.07 -14.21
N ASN A 140 -9.21 -5.04 -14.92
CA ASN A 140 -10.63 -5.15 -15.29
C ASN A 140 -11.41 -6.15 -14.43
N GLN A 141 -10.82 -6.67 -13.35
CA GLN A 141 -11.45 -7.65 -12.45
C GLN A 141 -11.73 -7.04 -11.08
N PRO A 142 -12.99 -6.73 -10.75
CA PRO A 142 -13.34 -6.30 -9.40
C PRO A 142 -13.24 -7.48 -8.42
N ARG A 143 -12.79 -7.19 -7.19
CA ARG A 143 -12.71 -8.16 -6.10
C ARG A 143 -13.23 -7.54 -4.81
N SER A 144 -13.99 -8.31 -4.03
CA SER A 144 -14.54 -7.85 -2.73
C SER A 144 -13.47 -7.62 -1.66
N TYR A 145 -12.26 -8.12 -1.88
CA TYR A 145 -11.13 -8.00 -0.97
C TYR A 145 -10.05 -7.03 -1.48
N ILE A 146 -10.32 -6.27 -2.53
CA ILE A 146 -9.42 -5.23 -3.05
C ILE A 146 -10.11 -3.89 -3.05
N GLY A 147 -9.46 -2.91 -2.43
CA GLY A 147 -9.86 -1.52 -2.41
C GLY A 147 -8.76 -0.63 -2.98
N PHE A 148 -8.76 0.63 -2.59
CA PHE A 148 -7.74 1.59 -3.00
C PHE A 148 -7.62 2.75 -2.01
N ARG A 149 -6.45 3.38 -2.03
CA ARG A 149 -6.24 4.71 -1.43
C ARG A 149 -5.69 5.68 -2.45
N CYS A 150 -6.00 6.96 -2.27
CA CYS A 150 -5.50 8.01 -3.14
C CYS A 150 -4.30 8.71 -2.51
N VAL A 151 -3.36 9.12 -3.38
CA VAL A 151 -2.27 10.02 -3.03
C VAL A 151 -2.40 11.33 -3.80
N ARG A 152 -1.78 12.37 -3.25
CA ARG A 152 -1.75 13.70 -3.85
C ARG A 152 -0.30 14.21 -3.84
N SER A 153 0.19 14.62 -4.99
CA SER A 153 1.50 15.27 -5.07
C SER A 153 1.49 16.60 -4.32
N LYS A 154 2.49 16.80 -3.46
CA LYS A 154 2.69 18.10 -2.81
C LYS A 154 3.09 19.11 -3.89
N ALA A 155 2.39 20.24 -3.97
CA ALA A 155 2.83 21.35 -4.82
C ALA A 155 4.23 21.81 -4.38
N ALA A 156 5.15 21.98 -5.33
CA ALA A 156 6.45 22.55 -5.03
C ALA A 156 6.22 23.92 -4.37
N SER A 157 6.74 24.12 -3.15
CA SER A 157 6.75 25.43 -2.53
C SER A 157 7.74 26.28 -3.31
N THR A 158 7.24 27.26 -4.07
CA THR A 158 8.08 28.33 -4.63
C THR A 158 8.60 29.14 -3.45
N SER A 159 9.83 28.84 -3.00
CA SER A 159 10.54 29.72 -2.09
C SER A 159 10.91 30.99 -2.86
N ASN A 160 10.10 32.03 -2.73
CA ASN A 160 10.50 33.38 -3.14
C ASN A 160 11.67 33.81 -2.24
N THR A 161 12.87 33.54 -2.68
CA THR A 161 14.05 34.25 -2.18
C THR A 161 13.97 35.68 -2.71
N ALA A 162 13.35 36.55 -1.93
CA ALA A 162 13.44 38.00 -2.12
C ALA A 162 14.90 38.39 -1.83
N THR A 163 15.70 38.51 -2.89
CA THR A 163 17.01 39.16 -2.83
C THR A 163 16.81 40.63 -2.52
N GLY A 164 16.95 40.98 -1.23
CA GLY A 164 16.99 42.37 -0.81
C GLY A 164 18.19 43.06 -1.43
N LYS A 165 17.97 43.89 -2.46
CA LYS A 165 18.97 44.88 -2.90
C LYS A 165 19.19 45.91 -1.78
N LYS A 166 20.31 45.79 -1.08
CA LYS A 166 20.84 46.92 -0.30
C LYS A 166 21.26 48.01 -1.27
N LYS A 167 20.54 49.14 -1.28
CA LYS A 167 21.05 50.39 -1.86
C LYS A 167 22.10 50.96 -0.89
N LYS A 168 23.26 51.29 -1.48
CA LYS A 168 24.25 52.19 -0.86
C LYS A 168 23.76 53.62 -0.96
#